data_4bf854e814d59a0d583afea2fe364c66
#
_entry.id   4bf854e814d59a0d583afea2fe364c66
#
_cell.length_a   1.000
_cell.length_b   1.000
_cell.length_c   1.000
_cell.angle_alpha   90.00
_cell.angle_beta   90.00
_cell.angle_gamma   90.00
#
_symmetry.space_group_name_H-M   'P 1'
#
loop_
_entity.id
_entity.type
_entity.pdbx_description
1 polymer ?
#
loop_
_entity_poly.entity_id
_entity_poly.type
_entity_poly.pdbx_seq_one_letter_code
_entity_poly.pdbx_strand_id
1 'polypeptide(L)'
;MSDALLRNEALERNLADIFELVADTVPDREALVVGKGSRRLTYAALDQRANRLAHHLAGAGIGPGDHVAAYLYNGSEFIETMLAAFKLRAAVVNVNYRYVTKELEYVLRDSDARAIVYDPRFATTLAEVEKDLPMLGAALAAGAAYEEALGAASPVRPEVARSGDDLYLLYTGGTTGMPKGVMWRHDDILKAGLGDLDGATTRAEQSERARAGRDRHLPACPLMHGAAQWVSLATFFGGGTVILSPDTRLDGARLVQLVAAERATIVTIIGDAVGRPLADAAAARPDLDLSAVRVILNSGATVSPPVKDDLMARMPGAFIYDTYGSSESGTFAKATSGTGNTPTQGRFAPGKDAIVLGDDLRPVAAGSGVIGRLARGGAVALGYYNDPDKTATTFPVIDGVRFIVTGDHATVEADGTIQVLGRGTACINTGGEKVYPDEVEAALKTHTEVADAMVVGVPDERFGERVVALVVVRGGEVPADLDEHVRRQVAGYKAPRQVFPVEAVERFPSGKPDYAWARDLASSLAADGAR
;
A
#
# COMPACT_ATOMS: atom_id res chain seq x y z
N MET A 1 -27.79 30.47 -1.45
CA MET A 1 -28.48 29.14 -1.46
C MET A 1 -28.78 28.78 -0.03
N SER A 2 -30.01 28.40 0.34
CA SER A 2 -30.33 28.06 1.73
C SER A 2 -29.73 26.71 2.12
N ASP A 3 -29.32 26.55 3.38
CA ASP A 3 -28.82 25.29 3.97
C ASP A 3 -29.72 24.07 3.69
N ALA A 4 -31.03 24.29 3.44
CA ALA A 4 -31.99 23.24 3.14
C ALA A 4 -31.85 22.66 1.72
N LEU A 5 -31.37 23.46 0.74
CA LEU A 5 -31.13 22.98 -0.62
C LEU A 5 -29.85 22.14 -0.71
N LEU A 6 -28.83 22.48 0.08
CA LEU A 6 -27.56 21.71 0.16
C LEU A 6 -27.76 20.34 0.81
N ARG A 7 -28.79 20.16 1.63
CA ARG A 7 -29.00 18.90 2.39
C ARG A 7 -29.37 17.70 1.52
N ASN A 8 -29.89 17.90 0.32
CA ASN A 8 -30.33 16.83 -0.60
C ASN A 8 -29.53 16.76 -1.90
N GLU A 9 -28.52 17.60 -2.07
CA GLU A 9 -27.67 17.55 -3.26
C GLU A 9 -26.78 16.31 -3.22
N ALA A 10 -26.88 15.45 -4.26
CA ALA A 10 -26.07 14.25 -4.38
C ALA A 10 -24.59 14.61 -4.40
N LEU A 11 -23.78 13.79 -3.74
CA LEU A 11 -22.35 13.94 -3.74
C LEU A 11 -21.77 13.46 -5.07
N GLU A 12 -21.07 14.34 -5.80
CA GLU A 12 -20.26 13.91 -6.93
C GLU A 12 -19.08 13.07 -6.40
N ARG A 13 -18.97 11.85 -6.89
CA ARG A 13 -18.00 10.87 -6.38
C ARG A 13 -16.64 10.96 -7.12
N ASN A 14 -16.19 12.19 -7.32
CA ASN A 14 -14.88 12.52 -7.87
C ASN A 14 -13.91 12.91 -6.76
N LEU A 15 -12.65 12.46 -6.83
CA LEU A 15 -11.66 12.67 -5.77
C LEU A 15 -11.33 14.15 -5.55
N ALA A 16 -11.30 14.97 -6.62
CA ALA A 16 -11.07 16.40 -6.50
C ALA A 16 -12.28 17.11 -5.89
N ASP A 17 -13.52 16.77 -6.32
CA ASP A 17 -14.74 17.41 -5.81
C ASP A 17 -14.95 17.14 -4.32
N ILE A 18 -14.63 15.91 -3.87
CA ILE A 18 -14.69 15.54 -2.45
C ILE A 18 -13.66 16.34 -1.66
N PHE A 19 -12.41 16.44 -2.16
CA PHE A 19 -11.38 17.22 -1.49
C PHE A 19 -11.76 18.72 -1.40
N GLU A 20 -12.27 19.30 -2.48
CA GLU A 20 -12.71 20.69 -2.53
C GLU A 20 -13.86 20.96 -1.56
N LEU A 21 -14.83 20.04 -1.47
CA LEU A 21 -15.91 20.13 -0.49
C LEU A 21 -15.41 20.13 0.95
N VAL A 22 -14.41 19.30 1.24
CA VAL A 22 -13.78 19.29 2.58
C VAL A 22 -13.00 20.58 2.82
N ALA A 23 -12.27 21.08 1.83
CA ALA A 23 -11.53 22.34 1.93
C ALA A 23 -12.46 23.54 2.18
N ASP A 24 -13.65 23.55 1.58
CA ASP A 24 -14.69 24.56 1.84
C ASP A 24 -15.31 24.40 3.24
N THR A 25 -15.40 23.18 3.72
CA THR A 25 -16.04 22.85 5.00
C THR A 25 -15.16 23.17 6.20
N VAL A 26 -13.84 22.94 6.09
CA VAL A 26 -12.87 23.12 7.18
C VAL A 26 -11.60 23.82 6.69
N PRO A 27 -11.71 25.02 6.08
CA PRO A 27 -10.61 25.68 5.35
C PRO A 27 -9.37 25.94 6.19
N ASP A 28 -9.55 26.31 7.48
CA ASP A 28 -8.47 26.72 8.39
C ASP A 28 -7.86 25.52 9.13
N ARG A 29 -8.45 24.32 8.99
CA ARG A 29 -7.91 23.11 9.60
C ARG A 29 -6.63 22.70 8.93
N GLU A 30 -5.65 22.23 9.70
CA GLU A 30 -4.42 21.64 9.19
C GLU A 30 -4.73 20.36 8.40
N ALA A 31 -4.37 20.35 7.11
CA ALA A 31 -4.54 19.21 6.22
C ALA A 31 -3.25 18.39 6.12
N LEU A 32 -2.11 19.05 6.00
CA LEU A 32 -0.83 18.40 5.72
C LEU A 32 0.29 18.96 6.59
N VAL A 33 1.07 18.06 7.19
CA VAL A 33 2.31 18.37 7.91
C VAL A 33 3.44 17.55 7.28
N VAL A 34 4.57 18.19 6.98
CA VAL A 34 5.78 17.51 6.50
C VAL A 34 6.88 17.65 7.54
N GLY A 35 7.45 16.53 7.96
CA GLY A 35 8.47 16.49 9.00
C GLY A 35 7.95 16.99 10.35
N LYS A 36 8.84 17.49 11.19
CA LYS A 36 8.48 18.11 12.48
C LYS A 36 7.95 19.54 12.27
N GLY A 37 6.95 19.71 11.39
CA GLY A 37 6.33 20.98 11.10
C GLY A 37 7.18 21.91 10.25
N SER A 38 8.13 21.41 9.46
CA SER A 38 8.90 22.19 8.49
C SER A 38 8.02 22.82 7.40
N ARG A 39 6.90 22.15 7.07
CA ARG A 39 5.82 22.69 6.25
C ARG A 39 4.48 22.27 6.85
N ARG A 40 3.58 23.24 7.05
CA ARG A 40 2.20 23.02 7.51
C ARG A 40 1.26 23.73 6.54
N LEU A 41 0.28 23.01 6.04
CA LEU A 41 -0.72 23.54 5.11
C LEU A 41 -2.11 23.29 5.69
N THR A 42 -2.94 24.33 5.71
CA THR A 42 -4.38 24.17 5.93
C THR A 42 -5.04 23.59 4.70
N TYR A 43 -6.29 23.15 4.81
CA TYR A 43 -7.07 22.68 3.67
C TYR A 43 -7.18 23.75 2.57
N ALA A 44 -7.47 25.00 2.94
CA ALA A 44 -7.51 26.13 1.98
C ALA A 44 -6.15 26.37 1.31
N ALA A 45 -5.06 26.31 2.06
CA ALA A 45 -3.72 26.50 1.51
C ALA A 45 -3.33 25.37 0.56
N LEU A 46 -3.62 24.11 0.91
CA LEU A 46 -3.35 22.95 0.06
C LEU A 46 -4.19 23.00 -1.22
N ASP A 47 -5.50 23.35 -1.11
CA ASP A 47 -6.37 23.51 -2.27
C ASP A 47 -5.87 24.59 -3.23
N GLN A 48 -5.48 25.76 -2.71
CA GLN A 48 -4.93 26.85 -3.54
C GLN A 48 -3.63 26.46 -4.22
N ARG A 49 -2.73 25.72 -3.56
CA ARG A 49 -1.48 25.25 -4.16
C ARG A 49 -1.76 24.22 -5.27
N ALA A 50 -2.68 23.30 -5.03
CA ALA A 50 -3.13 22.34 -6.04
C ALA A 50 -3.79 23.04 -7.25
N ASN A 51 -4.60 24.11 -7.03
CA ASN A 51 -5.17 24.91 -8.10
C ASN A 51 -4.10 25.60 -8.95
N ARG A 52 -3.09 26.19 -8.30
CA ARG A 52 -1.96 26.84 -9.00
C ARG A 52 -1.19 25.85 -9.86
N LEU A 53 -0.89 24.67 -9.31
CA LEU A 53 -0.24 23.60 -10.08
C LEU A 53 -1.12 23.11 -11.23
N ALA A 54 -2.43 22.96 -11.01
CA ALA A 54 -3.36 22.61 -12.08
C ALA A 54 -3.35 23.62 -13.21
N HIS A 55 -3.38 24.93 -12.91
CA HIS A 55 -3.28 25.98 -13.95
C HIS A 55 -1.93 25.97 -14.67
N HIS A 56 -0.82 25.71 -13.96
CA HIS A 56 0.50 25.56 -14.59
C HIS A 56 0.52 24.38 -15.57
N LEU A 57 0.03 23.22 -15.15
CA LEU A 57 -0.06 22.02 -15.98
C LEU A 57 -1.02 22.22 -17.17
N ALA A 58 -2.17 22.86 -16.96
CA ALA A 58 -3.10 23.20 -18.04
C ALA A 58 -2.45 24.16 -19.07
N GLY A 59 -1.65 25.13 -18.61
CA GLY A 59 -0.85 26.01 -19.46
C GLY A 59 0.18 25.25 -20.32
N ALA A 60 0.63 24.07 -19.85
CA ALA A 60 1.48 23.15 -20.59
C ALA A 60 0.67 22.14 -21.46
N GLY A 61 -0.64 22.29 -21.56
CA GLY A 61 -1.50 21.49 -22.40
C GLY A 61 -2.02 20.20 -21.74
N ILE A 62 -1.93 20.07 -20.43
CA ILE A 62 -2.48 18.92 -19.69
C ILE A 62 -3.97 19.14 -19.43
N GLY A 63 -4.78 18.13 -19.73
CA GLY A 63 -6.23 18.14 -19.58
C GLY A 63 -6.82 16.75 -19.38
N PRO A 64 -8.14 16.60 -19.65
CA PRO A 64 -8.87 15.35 -19.43
C PRO A 64 -8.24 14.15 -20.16
N GLY A 65 -7.96 13.08 -19.40
CA GLY A 65 -7.39 11.84 -19.92
C GLY A 65 -5.88 11.86 -20.11
N ASP A 66 -5.19 12.98 -19.83
CA ASP A 66 -3.74 13.02 -19.83
C ASP A 66 -3.15 12.45 -18.53
N HIS A 67 -1.86 12.11 -18.56
CA HIS A 67 -1.16 11.54 -17.43
C HIS A 67 -0.01 12.42 -16.97
N VAL A 68 0.10 12.62 -15.64
CA VAL A 68 1.14 13.41 -14.98
C VAL A 68 1.96 12.52 -14.07
N ALA A 69 3.23 12.36 -14.37
CA ALA A 69 4.14 11.56 -13.55
C ALA A 69 4.59 12.33 -12.29
N ALA A 70 4.59 11.64 -11.14
CA ALA A 70 5.12 12.13 -9.87
C ALA A 70 6.37 11.32 -9.51
N TYR A 71 7.56 11.86 -9.80
CA TYR A 71 8.87 11.26 -9.51
C TYR A 71 9.51 11.96 -8.31
N LEU A 72 8.91 11.72 -7.15
CA LEU A 72 9.11 12.50 -5.94
C LEU A 72 9.29 11.60 -4.71
N TYR A 73 10.02 12.09 -3.72
CA TYR A 73 9.93 11.57 -2.36
C TYR A 73 8.63 12.04 -1.66
N ASN A 74 8.42 11.59 -0.42
CA ASN A 74 7.31 12.07 0.41
C ASN A 74 7.46 13.58 0.66
N GLY A 75 6.48 14.34 0.22
CA GLY A 75 6.44 15.79 0.36
C GLY A 75 5.09 16.36 -0.06
N SER A 76 4.91 17.66 0.14
CA SER A 76 3.71 18.37 -0.28
C SER A 76 3.52 18.31 -1.79
N GLU A 77 4.63 18.33 -2.54
CA GLU A 77 4.65 18.34 -4.00
C GLU A 77 4.00 17.08 -4.59
N PHE A 78 4.15 15.92 -3.94
CA PHE A 78 3.48 14.69 -4.37
C PHE A 78 1.97 14.80 -4.22
N ILE A 79 1.49 15.25 -3.04
CA ILE A 79 0.06 15.43 -2.76
C ILE A 79 -0.54 16.51 -3.67
N GLU A 80 0.17 17.63 -3.85
CA GLU A 80 -0.26 18.73 -4.72
C GLU A 80 -0.36 18.27 -6.19
N THR A 81 0.60 17.43 -6.66
CA THR A 81 0.56 16.85 -8.01
C THR A 81 -0.63 15.93 -8.20
N MET A 82 -0.92 15.07 -7.22
CA MET A 82 -2.12 14.21 -7.24
C MET A 82 -3.40 15.03 -7.36
N LEU A 83 -3.57 16.00 -6.46
CA LEU A 83 -4.77 16.83 -6.44
C LEU A 83 -4.90 17.69 -7.71
N ALA A 84 -3.79 18.25 -8.20
CA ALA A 84 -3.79 19.03 -9.44
C ALA A 84 -4.19 18.21 -10.66
N ALA A 85 -3.68 16.98 -10.78
CA ALA A 85 -4.07 16.05 -11.85
C ALA A 85 -5.57 15.74 -11.79
N PHE A 86 -6.11 15.38 -10.62
CA PHE A 86 -7.55 15.12 -10.46
C PHE A 86 -8.42 16.34 -10.80
N LYS A 87 -7.98 17.56 -10.45
CA LYS A 87 -8.69 18.80 -10.80
C LYS A 87 -8.79 19.02 -12.30
N LEU A 88 -7.85 18.51 -13.08
CA LEU A 88 -7.83 18.60 -14.55
C LEU A 88 -8.45 17.38 -15.25
N ARG A 89 -9.00 16.40 -14.51
CA ARG A 89 -9.43 15.10 -15.03
C ARG A 89 -8.27 14.32 -15.67
N ALA A 90 -7.05 14.61 -15.24
CA ALA A 90 -5.87 13.86 -15.59
C ALA A 90 -5.57 12.81 -14.52
N ALA A 91 -4.82 11.76 -14.88
CA ALA A 91 -4.39 10.76 -13.92
C ALA A 91 -2.96 11.02 -13.45
N VAL A 92 -2.70 10.79 -12.16
CA VAL A 92 -1.33 10.79 -11.63
C VAL A 92 -0.69 9.43 -11.85
N VAL A 93 0.56 9.42 -12.30
CA VAL A 93 1.42 8.23 -12.43
C VAL A 93 2.48 8.28 -11.34
N ASN A 94 2.37 7.38 -10.37
CA ASN A 94 3.38 7.26 -9.31
C ASN A 94 4.65 6.61 -9.86
N VAL A 95 5.76 7.32 -9.85
CA VAL A 95 7.06 6.79 -10.27
C VAL A 95 7.86 6.37 -9.03
N ASN A 96 8.34 5.13 -9.03
CA ASN A 96 9.20 4.67 -7.95
C ASN A 96 10.57 5.36 -8.06
N TYR A 97 10.95 6.11 -7.05
CA TYR A 97 12.20 6.87 -7.02
C TYR A 97 13.48 5.99 -6.95
N ARG A 98 13.33 4.69 -6.91
CA ARG A 98 14.43 3.71 -6.96
C ARG A 98 14.61 3.07 -8.33
N TYR A 99 13.77 3.41 -9.30
CA TYR A 99 13.92 2.93 -10.66
C TYR A 99 15.23 3.40 -11.27
N VAL A 100 15.91 2.47 -11.94
CA VAL A 100 17.02 2.80 -12.83
C VAL A 100 16.49 3.37 -14.15
N THR A 101 17.38 3.96 -14.97
CA THR A 101 17.04 4.62 -16.24
C THR A 101 16.07 3.81 -17.09
N LYS A 102 16.32 2.49 -17.27
CA LYS A 102 15.48 1.60 -18.09
C LYS A 102 14.05 1.44 -17.53
N GLU A 103 13.91 1.33 -16.23
CA GLU A 103 12.58 1.19 -15.60
C GLU A 103 11.81 2.51 -15.63
N LEU A 104 12.52 3.63 -15.43
CA LEU A 104 11.94 4.97 -15.55
C LEU A 104 11.42 5.21 -16.97
N GLU A 105 12.25 4.95 -17.99
CA GLU A 105 11.85 5.06 -19.40
C GLU A 105 10.60 4.22 -19.70
N TYR A 106 10.62 2.97 -19.24
CA TYR A 106 9.48 2.07 -19.43
C TYR A 106 8.20 2.65 -18.83
N VAL A 107 8.21 3.07 -17.55
CA VAL A 107 7.00 3.57 -16.89
C VAL A 107 6.49 4.85 -17.55
N LEU A 108 7.36 5.79 -17.89
CA LEU A 108 6.95 7.04 -18.54
C LEU A 108 6.38 6.80 -19.96
N ARG A 109 6.93 5.83 -20.69
CA ARG A 109 6.46 5.44 -22.03
C ARG A 109 5.14 4.67 -21.94
N ASP A 110 5.08 3.62 -21.10
CA ASP A 110 3.92 2.75 -20.94
C ASP A 110 2.70 3.52 -20.42
N SER A 111 2.94 4.51 -19.57
CA SER A 111 1.88 5.38 -19.02
C SER A 111 1.48 6.54 -19.93
N ASP A 112 2.09 6.72 -21.08
CA ASP A 112 1.88 7.88 -21.95
C ASP A 112 1.97 9.22 -21.17
N ALA A 113 2.92 9.31 -20.22
CA ALA A 113 3.08 10.49 -19.38
C ALA A 113 3.41 11.73 -20.21
N ARG A 114 2.60 12.79 -20.09
CA ARG A 114 2.76 14.05 -20.84
C ARG A 114 3.45 15.16 -20.03
N ALA A 115 3.38 15.05 -18.71
CA ALA A 115 4.11 15.94 -17.79
C ALA A 115 4.73 15.13 -16.65
N ILE A 116 5.78 15.68 -16.05
CA ILE A 116 6.43 15.11 -14.87
C ILE A 116 6.76 16.19 -13.86
N VAL A 117 6.40 15.95 -12.60
CA VAL A 117 6.92 16.70 -11.44
C VAL A 117 7.95 15.81 -10.75
N TYR A 118 9.16 16.33 -10.56
CA TYR A 118 10.26 15.49 -10.10
C TYR A 118 11.12 16.16 -9.03
N ASP A 119 11.74 15.36 -8.19
CA ASP A 119 12.74 15.82 -7.23
C ASP A 119 14.05 16.12 -7.97
N PRO A 120 14.71 17.29 -7.74
CA PRO A 120 15.95 17.67 -8.43
C PRO A 120 17.08 16.65 -8.36
N ARG A 121 17.09 15.79 -7.34
CA ARG A 121 18.06 14.68 -7.21
C ARG A 121 17.96 13.67 -8.35
N PHE A 122 16.84 13.62 -9.05
CA PHE A 122 16.60 12.71 -10.17
C PHE A 122 16.81 13.37 -11.55
N ALA A 123 17.25 14.62 -11.59
CA ALA A 123 17.42 15.39 -12.83
C ALA A 123 18.32 14.66 -13.84
N THR A 124 19.42 14.06 -13.39
CA THR A 124 20.36 13.34 -14.27
C THR A 124 19.69 12.12 -14.92
N THR A 125 19.01 11.28 -14.11
CA THR A 125 18.31 10.09 -14.60
C THR A 125 17.17 10.47 -15.55
N LEU A 126 16.43 11.56 -15.24
CA LEU A 126 15.37 12.05 -16.12
C LEU A 126 15.93 12.54 -17.45
N ALA A 127 17.01 13.31 -17.46
CA ALA A 127 17.63 13.84 -18.68
C ALA A 127 18.18 12.73 -19.60
N GLU A 128 18.51 11.55 -19.06
CA GLU A 128 18.92 10.39 -19.86
C GLU A 128 17.78 9.81 -20.68
N VAL A 129 16.53 9.83 -20.16
CA VAL A 129 15.36 9.21 -20.80
C VAL A 129 14.48 10.21 -21.56
N GLU A 130 14.46 11.48 -21.16
CA GLU A 130 13.55 12.51 -21.71
C GLU A 130 13.70 12.67 -23.23
N LYS A 131 14.91 12.57 -23.75
CA LYS A 131 15.22 12.67 -25.19
C LYS A 131 14.52 11.57 -26.02
N ASP A 132 14.20 10.43 -25.42
CA ASP A 132 13.56 9.28 -26.06
C ASP A 132 12.04 9.24 -25.79
N LEU A 133 11.49 10.30 -25.14
CA LEU A 133 10.09 10.43 -24.75
C LEU A 133 9.46 11.71 -25.33
N PRO A 134 9.22 11.78 -26.63
CA PRO A 134 8.73 12.99 -27.29
C PRO A 134 7.34 13.44 -26.82
N MET A 135 6.56 12.55 -26.17
CA MET A 135 5.27 12.89 -25.56
C MET A 135 5.41 13.66 -24.25
N LEU A 136 6.54 13.59 -23.58
CA LEU A 136 6.79 14.27 -22.30
C LEU A 136 7.06 15.76 -22.59
N GLY A 137 5.98 16.57 -22.61
CA GLY A 137 6.01 17.97 -23.02
C GLY A 137 6.35 18.97 -21.91
N ALA A 138 6.29 18.56 -20.64
CA ALA A 138 6.53 19.42 -19.49
C ALA A 138 7.25 18.70 -18.36
N ALA A 139 8.30 19.31 -17.82
CA ALA A 139 9.03 18.81 -16.66
C ALA A 139 9.19 19.94 -15.62
N LEU A 140 8.73 19.72 -14.41
CA LEU A 140 8.77 20.69 -13.32
C LEU A 140 9.57 20.13 -12.13
N ALA A 141 10.73 20.73 -11.86
CA ALA A 141 11.56 20.36 -10.72
C ALA A 141 10.99 20.92 -9.40
N ALA A 142 10.85 20.08 -8.38
CA ALA A 142 10.50 20.50 -7.03
C ALA A 142 11.52 21.51 -6.47
N GLY A 143 11.09 22.34 -5.52
CA GLY A 143 11.92 23.41 -4.94
C GLY A 143 11.67 24.77 -5.59
N ALA A 144 12.72 25.54 -5.88
CA ALA A 144 12.58 26.94 -6.31
C ALA A 144 11.74 27.10 -7.58
N ALA A 145 12.01 26.31 -8.62
CA ALA A 145 11.26 26.36 -9.88
C ALA A 145 9.78 26.01 -9.69
N TYR A 146 9.48 25.04 -8.83
CA TYR A 146 8.11 24.66 -8.46
C TYR A 146 7.37 25.83 -7.78
N GLU A 147 7.99 26.44 -6.77
CA GLU A 147 7.37 27.56 -6.05
C GLU A 147 7.18 28.80 -6.95
N GLU A 148 8.11 29.05 -7.88
CA GLU A 148 7.97 30.11 -8.89
C GLU A 148 6.80 29.84 -9.83
N ALA A 149 6.69 28.61 -10.35
CA ALA A 149 5.58 28.18 -11.20
C ALA A 149 4.22 28.35 -10.50
N LEU A 150 4.13 27.92 -9.23
CA LEU A 150 2.93 28.12 -8.43
C LEU A 150 2.65 29.61 -8.18
N GLY A 151 3.69 30.42 -7.89
CA GLY A 151 3.55 31.86 -7.68
C GLY A 151 2.98 32.61 -8.88
N ALA A 152 3.31 32.17 -10.09
CA ALA A 152 2.84 32.77 -11.35
C ALA A 152 1.42 32.32 -11.76
N ALA A 153 0.90 31.21 -11.20
CA ALA A 153 -0.36 30.60 -11.60
C ALA A 153 -1.55 31.06 -10.73
N SER A 154 -2.78 30.95 -11.26
CA SER A 154 -4.02 31.32 -10.56
C SER A 154 -4.31 30.38 -9.38
N PRO A 155 -4.71 30.89 -8.20
CA PRO A 155 -5.18 30.08 -7.08
C PRO A 155 -6.66 29.66 -7.21
N VAL A 156 -7.39 30.16 -8.22
CA VAL A 156 -8.80 29.84 -8.43
C VAL A 156 -8.94 28.41 -8.94
N ARG A 157 -9.99 27.71 -8.54
CA ARG A 157 -10.25 26.35 -9.02
C ARG A 157 -10.45 26.33 -10.53
N PRO A 158 -9.87 25.37 -11.27
CA PRO A 158 -10.17 25.19 -12.68
C PRO A 158 -11.65 24.88 -12.91
N GLU A 159 -12.25 25.52 -13.90
CA GLU A 159 -13.62 25.27 -14.31
C GLU A 159 -13.70 24.02 -15.22
N VAL A 160 -13.67 22.84 -14.62
CA VAL A 160 -13.70 21.55 -15.32
C VAL A 160 -14.84 20.70 -14.73
N ALA A 161 -15.78 20.27 -15.58
CA ALA A 161 -16.83 19.34 -15.16
C ALA A 161 -16.22 17.94 -14.99
N ARG A 162 -16.14 17.46 -13.76
CA ARG A 162 -15.52 16.18 -13.37
C ARG A 162 -16.58 15.10 -13.19
N SER A 163 -16.15 13.84 -13.15
CA SER A 163 -17.04 12.68 -13.00
C SER A 163 -16.40 11.63 -12.11
N GLY A 164 -17.23 10.82 -11.44
CA GLY A 164 -16.79 9.59 -10.77
C GLY A 164 -16.16 8.55 -11.72
N ASP A 165 -16.34 8.73 -13.04
CA ASP A 165 -15.70 7.91 -14.08
C ASP A 165 -14.26 8.33 -14.43
N ASP A 166 -13.79 9.47 -13.89
CA ASP A 166 -12.42 9.92 -14.12
C ASP A 166 -11.41 8.89 -13.62
N LEU A 167 -10.22 8.86 -14.24
CA LEU A 167 -9.23 7.82 -14.02
C LEU A 167 -8.30 8.14 -12.85
N TYR A 168 -8.15 7.18 -11.93
CA TYR A 168 -7.04 7.07 -11.01
C TYR A 168 -6.13 5.93 -11.48
N LEU A 169 -4.86 6.23 -11.74
CA LEU A 169 -3.90 5.27 -12.27
C LEU A 169 -2.81 5.00 -11.23
N LEU A 170 -2.58 3.72 -10.92
CA LEU A 170 -1.60 3.31 -9.92
C LEU A 170 -0.62 2.31 -10.51
N TYR A 171 0.62 2.74 -10.74
CA TYR A 171 1.70 1.85 -11.16
C TYR A 171 2.20 1.01 -9.99
N THR A 172 2.28 -0.30 -10.19
CA THR A 172 2.72 -1.26 -9.16
C THR A 172 3.87 -2.10 -9.69
N GLY A 173 4.92 -2.25 -8.89
CA GLY A 173 5.97 -3.23 -9.16
C GLY A 173 5.40 -4.64 -9.01
N GLY A 174 5.36 -5.41 -10.09
CA GLY A 174 5.06 -6.83 -10.05
C GLY A 174 6.24 -7.63 -9.49
N THR A 175 5.96 -8.76 -8.83
CA THR A 175 7.01 -9.71 -8.39
C THR A 175 7.64 -10.46 -9.58
N THR A 176 7.12 -10.31 -10.79
CA THR A 176 7.46 -11.12 -11.98
C THR A 176 7.55 -10.31 -13.28
N GLY A 177 7.95 -9.03 -13.24
CA GLY A 177 8.08 -8.27 -14.48
C GLY A 177 8.09 -6.75 -14.29
N MET A 178 7.99 -6.04 -15.43
CA MET A 178 7.94 -4.58 -15.45
C MET A 178 6.66 -4.06 -14.74
N PRO A 179 6.70 -2.86 -14.16
CA PRO A 179 5.55 -2.25 -13.48
C PRO A 179 4.33 -2.14 -14.39
N LYS A 180 3.13 -2.28 -13.81
CA LYS A 180 1.85 -2.17 -14.53
C LYS A 180 0.98 -1.09 -13.92
N GLY A 181 0.31 -0.31 -14.77
CA GLY A 181 -0.64 0.72 -14.36
C GLY A 181 -2.02 0.12 -14.09
N VAL A 182 -2.42 0.05 -12.84
CA VAL A 182 -3.77 -0.39 -12.44
C VAL A 182 -4.74 0.78 -12.59
N MET A 183 -5.76 0.60 -13.40
CA MET A 183 -6.77 1.62 -13.71
C MET A 183 -7.97 1.52 -12.78
N TRP A 184 -8.33 2.61 -12.14
CA TRP A 184 -9.53 2.73 -11.32
C TRP A 184 -10.41 3.89 -11.78
N ARG A 185 -11.73 3.73 -11.74
CA ARG A 185 -12.62 4.88 -11.70
C ARG A 185 -12.56 5.51 -10.32
N HIS A 186 -12.68 6.82 -10.23
CA HIS A 186 -12.72 7.52 -8.94
C HIS A 186 -13.81 6.96 -8.01
N ASP A 187 -15.01 6.68 -8.51
CA ASP A 187 -16.10 6.10 -7.71
C ASP A 187 -15.77 4.68 -7.21
N ASP A 188 -15.10 3.85 -8.03
CA ASP A 188 -14.77 2.48 -7.64
C ASP A 188 -13.66 2.44 -6.58
N ILE A 189 -12.62 3.28 -6.69
CA ILE A 189 -11.58 3.33 -5.67
C ILE A 189 -12.07 3.91 -4.34
N LEU A 190 -13.02 4.85 -4.37
CA LEU A 190 -13.69 5.32 -3.15
C LEU A 190 -14.33 4.16 -2.38
N LYS A 191 -15.04 3.27 -3.08
CA LYS A 191 -15.70 2.09 -2.49
C LYS A 191 -14.71 1.00 -2.06
N ALA A 192 -13.67 0.79 -2.87
CA ALA A 192 -12.78 -0.35 -2.72
C ALA A 192 -11.60 -0.11 -1.76
N GLY A 193 -11.05 1.11 -1.75
CA GLY A 193 -9.79 1.43 -1.09
C GLY A 193 -9.83 2.61 -0.12
N LEU A 194 -10.83 3.50 -0.24
CA LEU A 194 -10.88 4.75 0.51
C LEU A 194 -12.00 4.81 1.58
N GLY A 195 -12.57 3.64 1.94
CA GLY A 195 -13.56 3.54 3.01
C GLY A 195 -14.97 3.99 2.64
N ASP A 196 -15.26 4.16 1.34
CA ASP A 196 -16.58 4.53 0.80
C ASP A 196 -17.21 5.74 1.51
N LEU A 197 -16.37 6.69 1.95
CA LEU A 197 -16.76 7.90 2.68
C LEU A 197 -17.63 7.61 3.92
N ASP A 198 -17.48 6.44 4.54
CA ASP A 198 -18.33 5.92 5.62
C ASP A 198 -19.82 5.93 5.26
N GLY A 199 -20.16 5.76 3.97
CA GLY A 199 -21.50 5.70 3.45
C GLY A 199 -22.14 7.07 3.13
N ALA A 200 -21.40 8.18 3.20
CA ALA A 200 -21.93 9.50 2.83
C ALA A 200 -22.32 9.53 1.34
N THR A 201 -23.55 9.95 1.06
CA THR A 201 -24.15 10.01 -0.28
C THR A 201 -24.51 11.43 -0.69
N THR A 202 -24.57 12.36 0.25
CA THR A 202 -24.88 13.77 0.03
C THR A 202 -23.74 14.69 0.42
N ARG A 203 -23.69 15.89 -0.15
CA ARG A 203 -22.71 16.93 0.21
C ARG A 203 -22.80 17.32 1.70
N ALA A 204 -24.01 17.32 2.26
CA ALA A 204 -24.20 17.65 3.68
C ALA A 204 -23.61 16.58 4.61
N GLU A 205 -23.89 15.30 4.35
CA GLU A 205 -23.31 14.17 5.12
C GLU A 205 -21.80 14.18 5.05
N GLN A 206 -21.22 14.39 3.86
CA GLN A 206 -19.78 14.48 3.69
C GLN A 206 -19.18 15.69 4.45
N SER A 207 -19.85 16.84 4.43
CA SER A 207 -19.42 18.03 5.18
C SER A 207 -19.48 17.79 6.70
N GLU A 208 -20.53 17.12 7.18
CA GLU A 208 -20.65 16.76 8.61
C GLU A 208 -19.52 15.81 9.04
N ARG A 209 -19.26 14.78 8.23
CA ARG A 209 -18.13 13.86 8.42
C ARG A 209 -16.81 14.62 8.50
N ALA A 210 -16.55 15.53 7.56
CA ALA A 210 -15.34 16.34 7.56
C ALA A 210 -15.23 17.23 8.81
N ARG A 211 -16.32 17.85 9.27
CA ARG A 211 -16.32 18.64 10.52
C ARG A 211 -15.99 17.79 11.74
N ALA A 212 -16.48 16.55 11.80
CA ALA A 212 -16.23 15.61 12.89
C ALA A 212 -14.79 15.07 12.91
N GLY A 213 -14.12 15.00 11.77
CA GLY A 213 -12.78 14.41 11.63
C GLY A 213 -11.73 15.08 12.52
N ARG A 214 -10.92 14.25 13.17
CA ARG A 214 -9.83 14.70 14.07
C ARG A 214 -8.59 13.83 13.94
N ASP A 215 -8.58 12.91 12.99
CA ASP A 215 -7.48 11.97 12.83
C ASP A 215 -6.21 12.69 12.35
N ARG A 216 -5.11 12.30 12.93
CA ARG A 216 -3.76 12.69 12.54
C ARG A 216 -3.04 11.44 12.08
N HIS A 217 -2.96 11.25 10.78
CA HIS A 217 -2.53 10.00 10.19
C HIS A 217 -1.10 10.12 9.65
N LEU A 218 -0.21 9.27 10.14
CA LEU A 218 1.15 9.14 9.65
C LEU A 218 1.28 7.85 8.83
N PRO A 219 1.28 7.92 7.48
CA PRO A 219 1.68 6.79 6.64
C PRO A 219 3.21 6.63 6.70
N ALA A 220 3.68 5.59 7.39
CA ALA A 220 5.10 5.27 7.49
C ALA A 220 5.59 4.48 6.26
N CYS A 221 5.11 4.86 5.09
CA CYS A 221 5.45 4.27 3.80
C CYS A 221 5.49 5.34 2.71
N PRO A 222 6.20 5.07 1.60
CA PRO A 222 6.33 6.03 0.51
C PRO A 222 5.01 6.28 -0.24
N LEU A 223 4.75 7.55 -0.59
CA LEU A 223 3.62 7.96 -1.44
C LEU A 223 3.68 7.38 -2.86
N MET A 224 4.83 6.90 -3.31
CA MET A 224 4.92 6.16 -4.56
C MET A 224 4.18 4.82 -4.53
N HIS A 225 3.67 4.39 -3.37
CA HIS A 225 2.87 3.17 -3.21
C HIS A 225 1.40 3.50 -2.88
N GLY A 226 0.49 2.70 -3.41
CA GLY A 226 -0.95 2.88 -3.26
C GLY A 226 -1.40 2.97 -1.80
N ALA A 227 -0.82 2.18 -0.91
CA ALA A 227 -1.19 2.21 0.51
C ALA A 227 -1.08 3.61 1.12
N ALA A 228 0.06 4.32 0.91
CA ALA A 228 0.24 5.68 1.42
C ALA A 228 -0.70 6.68 0.75
N GLN A 229 -0.93 6.58 -0.56
CA GLN A 229 -1.85 7.44 -1.28
C GLN A 229 -3.29 7.27 -0.76
N TRP A 230 -3.74 6.03 -0.63
CA TRP A 230 -5.12 5.74 -0.23
C TRP A 230 -5.42 6.18 1.20
N VAL A 231 -4.52 5.90 2.15
CA VAL A 231 -4.74 6.36 3.52
C VAL A 231 -4.65 7.87 3.64
N SER A 232 -3.81 8.53 2.82
CA SER A 232 -3.74 10.00 2.78
C SER A 232 -5.02 10.60 2.22
N LEU A 233 -5.53 10.09 1.09
CA LEU A 233 -6.80 10.54 0.51
C LEU A 233 -7.98 10.29 1.47
N ALA A 234 -8.08 9.10 2.06
CA ALA A 234 -9.13 8.80 3.03
C ALA A 234 -9.08 9.74 4.25
N THR A 235 -7.88 10.08 4.72
CA THR A 235 -7.67 11.05 5.80
C THR A 235 -8.12 12.45 5.41
N PHE A 236 -7.75 12.92 4.22
CA PHE A 236 -8.20 14.22 3.72
C PHE A 236 -9.73 14.28 3.58
N PHE A 237 -10.33 13.24 3.01
CA PHE A 237 -11.79 13.18 2.83
C PHE A 237 -12.52 13.13 4.18
N GLY A 238 -11.89 12.57 5.21
CA GLY A 238 -12.39 12.62 6.58
C GLY A 238 -12.19 13.95 7.30
N GLY A 239 -11.55 14.94 6.70
CA GLY A 239 -11.21 16.21 7.35
C GLY A 239 -10.08 16.09 8.38
N GLY A 240 -9.27 15.04 8.31
CA GLY A 240 -8.10 14.79 9.17
C GLY A 240 -6.82 15.47 8.68
N THR A 241 -5.73 15.23 9.36
CA THR A 241 -4.39 15.75 9.03
C THR A 241 -3.48 14.60 8.58
N VAL A 242 -2.85 14.71 7.43
CA VAL A 242 -1.81 13.79 6.96
C VAL A 242 -0.45 14.29 7.43
N ILE A 243 0.35 13.41 8.02
CA ILE A 243 1.71 13.69 8.51
C ILE A 243 2.68 12.89 7.64
N LEU A 244 3.56 13.54 6.90
CA LEU A 244 4.55 12.90 6.04
C LEU A 244 5.94 12.96 6.66
N SER A 245 6.64 11.82 6.72
CA SER A 245 8.08 11.82 6.94
C SER A 245 8.79 12.14 5.63
N PRO A 246 9.65 13.18 5.59
CA PRO A 246 10.44 13.52 4.41
C PRO A 246 11.69 12.65 4.28
N ASP A 247 11.89 11.68 5.19
CA ASP A 247 13.06 10.83 5.17
C ASP A 247 13.05 9.91 3.95
N THR A 248 14.18 9.83 3.26
CA THR A 248 14.32 9.00 2.04
C THR A 248 14.60 7.53 2.35
N ARG A 249 14.89 7.23 3.62
CA ARG A 249 15.09 5.89 4.17
C ARG A 249 14.32 5.77 5.47
N LEU A 250 13.85 4.58 5.76
CA LEU A 250 13.20 4.28 7.03
C LEU A 250 14.20 4.45 8.17
N ASP A 251 13.86 5.32 9.12
CA ASP A 251 14.57 5.54 10.38
C ASP A 251 13.56 5.46 11.52
N GLY A 252 13.57 4.36 12.26
CA GLY A 252 12.62 4.12 13.36
C GLY A 252 12.70 5.19 14.44
N ALA A 253 13.89 5.70 14.75
CA ALA A 253 14.08 6.72 15.77
C ALA A 253 13.47 8.07 15.36
N ARG A 254 13.61 8.46 14.10
CA ARG A 254 12.96 9.66 13.57
C ARG A 254 11.45 9.48 13.45
N LEU A 255 11.02 8.29 13.04
CA LEU A 255 9.61 7.96 12.88
C LEU A 255 8.87 8.07 14.22
N VAL A 256 9.37 7.43 15.29
CA VAL A 256 8.74 7.48 16.62
C VAL A 256 8.72 8.90 17.20
N GLN A 257 9.77 9.70 16.95
CA GLN A 257 9.80 11.11 17.33
C GLN A 257 8.73 11.93 16.60
N LEU A 258 8.49 11.63 15.30
CA LEU A 258 7.47 12.31 14.52
C LEU A 258 6.06 11.92 14.99
N VAL A 259 5.83 10.64 15.30
CA VAL A 259 4.58 10.15 15.89
C VAL A 259 4.25 10.92 17.18
N ALA A 260 5.22 11.05 18.10
CA ALA A 260 5.04 11.75 19.35
C ALA A 260 4.85 13.27 19.15
N ALA A 261 5.74 13.90 18.37
CA ALA A 261 5.73 15.37 18.19
C ALA A 261 4.45 15.86 17.53
N GLU A 262 3.94 15.13 16.52
CA GLU A 262 2.74 15.48 15.81
C GLU A 262 1.48 14.83 16.38
N ARG A 263 1.59 14.11 17.51
CA ARG A 263 0.47 13.43 18.19
C ARG A 263 -0.36 12.60 17.22
N ALA A 264 0.31 11.77 16.40
CA ALA A 264 -0.36 10.92 15.43
C ALA A 264 -1.37 10.00 16.12
N THR A 265 -2.59 9.93 15.58
CA THR A 265 -3.65 9.07 16.11
C THR A 265 -3.73 7.74 15.35
N ILE A 266 -3.25 7.74 14.11
CA ILE A 266 -3.17 6.56 13.23
C ILE A 266 -1.76 6.51 12.62
N VAL A 267 -1.15 5.33 12.66
CA VAL A 267 0.13 5.08 12.00
C VAL A 267 -0.04 3.91 11.03
N THR A 268 0.23 4.13 9.73
CA THR A 268 0.22 3.03 8.75
C THR A 268 1.62 2.45 8.63
N ILE A 269 1.72 1.13 8.75
CA ILE A 269 2.96 0.35 8.62
C ILE A 269 2.84 -0.69 7.50
N ILE A 270 3.98 -1.21 7.04
CA ILE A 270 4.06 -2.27 6.03
C ILE A 270 4.81 -3.46 6.65
N GLY A 271 4.05 -4.35 7.28
CA GLY A 271 4.58 -5.56 7.90
C GLY A 271 5.71 -5.29 8.90
N ASP A 272 6.51 -6.31 9.14
CA ASP A 272 7.67 -6.24 10.05
C ASP A 272 8.75 -5.27 9.54
N ALA A 273 8.82 -5.03 8.23
CA ALA A 273 9.79 -4.10 7.64
C ALA A 273 9.70 -2.67 8.22
N VAL A 274 8.51 -2.24 8.62
CA VAL A 274 8.28 -0.95 9.29
C VAL A 274 7.94 -1.15 10.76
N GLY A 275 7.17 -2.20 11.07
CA GLY A 275 6.71 -2.48 12.43
C GLY A 275 7.84 -2.73 13.41
N ARG A 276 8.85 -3.53 13.05
CA ARG A 276 9.99 -3.85 13.92
C ARG A 276 10.85 -2.62 14.23
N PRO A 277 11.34 -1.83 13.24
CA PRO A 277 12.09 -0.60 13.52
C PRO A 277 11.31 0.41 14.36
N LEU A 278 9.98 0.51 14.16
CA LEU A 278 9.13 1.38 14.97
C LEU A 278 9.02 0.88 16.42
N ALA A 279 8.81 -0.42 16.63
CA ALA A 279 8.71 -1.04 17.95
C ALA A 279 10.01 -0.89 18.75
N ASP A 280 11.15 -1.22 18.13
CA ASP A 280 12.48 -1.11 18.75
C ASP A 280 12.80 0.34 19.13
N ALA A 281 12.51 1.29 18.24
CA ALA A 281 12.69 2.71 18.53
C ALA A 281 11.75 3.24 19.63
N ALA A 282 10.50 2.77 19.67
CA ALA A 282 9.56 3.12 20.72
C ALA A 282 10.00 2.55 22.09
N ALA A 283 10.55 1.34 22.12
CA ALA A 283 11.11 0.74 23.34
C ALA A 283 12.35 1.50 23.83
N ALA A 284 13.21 1.94 22.91
CA ALA A 284 14.43 2.73 23.25
C ALA A 284 14.12 4.16 23.73
N ARG A 285 12.89 4.66 23.54
CA ARG A 285 12.47 6.03 23.90
C ARG A 285 11.22 6.04 24.79
N PRO A 286 11.33 5.50 26.02
CA PRO A 286 10.20 5.48 26.97
C PRO A 286 9.73 6.87 27.41
N ASP A 287 10.55 7.90 27.18
CA ASP A 287 10.26 9.31 27.45
C ASP A 287 9.25 9.93 26.47
N LEU A 288 9.04 9.34 25.29
CA LEU A 288 8.11 9.86 24.31
C LEU A 288 6.67 9.47 24.62
N ASP A 289 5.78 10.46 24.56
CA ASP A 289 4.33 10.25 24.69
C ASP A 289 3.73 9.75 23.37
N LEU A 290 3.38 8.47 23.33
CA LEU A 290 2.72 7.81 22.20
C LEU A 290 1.24 7.53 22.47
N SER A 291 0.68 8.05 23.56
CA SER A 291 -0.70 7.78 24.02
C SER A 291 -1.78 8.29 23.04
N ALA A 292 -1.42 9.17 22.11
CA ALA A 292 -2.34 9.64 21.08
C ALA A 292 -2.65 8.56 20.02
N VAL A 293 -1.77 7.57 19.85
CA VAL A 293 -1.97 6.49 18.84
C VAL A 293 -3.11 5.59 19.29
N ARG A 294 -4.12 5.48 18.44
CA ARG A 294 -5.31 4.63 18.63
C ARG A 294 -5.37 3.46 17.66
N VAL A 295 -4.79 3.64 16.48
CA VAL A 295 -4.79 2.63 15.42
C VAL A 295 -3.40 2.50 14.81
N ILE A 296 -2.92 1.27 14.71
CA ILE A 296 -1.81 0.91 13.84
C ILE A 296 -2.42 0.16 12.66
N LEU A 297 -2.46 0.81 11.50
CA LEU A 297 -2.99 0.23 10.28
C LEU A 297 -1.87 -0.52 9.55
N ASN A 298 -2.01 -1.82 9.40
CA ASN A 298 -1.06 -2.63 8.64
C ASN A 298 -1.62 -3.02 7.28
N SER A 299 -0.81 -2.90 6.24
CA SER A 299 -1.15 -3.29 4.88
C SER A 299 0.07 -3.76 4.10
N GLY A 300 -0.14 -4.60 3.09
CA GLY A 300 0.86 -4.96 2.08
C GLY A 300 1.86 -6.03 2.48
N ALA A 301 2.08 -6.28 3.76
CA ALA A 301 2.90 -7.37 4.30
C ALA A 301 2.42 -7.75 5.71
N THR A 302 2.82 -8.92 6.17
CA THR A 302 2.42 -9.44 7.49
C THR A 302 3.21 -8.79 8.62
N VAL A 303 2.54 -8.49 9.73
CA VAL A 303 3.17 -8.17 11.02
C VAL A 303 3.14 -9.40 11.90
N SER A 304 4.32 -9.83 12.34
CA SER A 304 4.47 -11.00 13.21
C SER A 304 3.91 -10.74 14.62
N PRO A 305 3.43 -11.80 15.32
CA PRO A 305 2.90 -11.64 16.67
C PRO A 305 3.84 -10.92 17.64
N PRO A 306 5.17 -11.23 17.70
CA PRO A 306 6.07 -10.51 18.59
C PRO A 306 6.15 -9.01 18.31
N VAL A 307 6.12 -8.60 17.03
CA VAL A 307 6.12 -7.17 16.67
C VAL A 307 4.82 -6.50 17.09
N LYS A 308 3.69 -7.20 16.96
CA LYS A 308 2.39 -6.69 17.45
C LYS A 308 2.40 -6.47 18.95
N ASP A 309 2.90 -7.44 19.71
CA ASP A 309 2.98 -7.36 21.17
C ASP A 309 3.88 -6.20 21.63
N ASP A 310 5.06 -6.02 21.00
CA ASP A 310 5.98 -4.92 21.30
C ASP A 310 5.36 -3.55 20.99
N LEU A 311 4.67 -3.42 19.86
CA LEU A 311 3.97 -2.18 19.50
C LEU A 311 2.86 -1.86 20.48
N MET A 312 2.03 -2.84 20.84
CA MET A 312 0.93 -2.66 21.79
C MET A 312 1.43 -2.37 23.22
N ALA A 313 2.57 -2.93 23.63
CA ALA A 313 3.19 -2.64 24.92
C ALA A 313 3.56 -1.15 25.05
N ARG A 314 3.95 -0.50 23.96
CA ARG A 314 4.33 0.93 23.94
C ARG A 314 3.16 1.86 23.61
N MET A 315 2.09 1.34 23.02
CA MET A 315 0.88 2.06 22.60
C MET A 315 -0.36 1.32 23.13
N PRO A 316 -0.54 1.23 24.47
CA PRO A 316 -1.52 0.33 25.09
C PRO A 316 -2.98 0.69 24.79
N GLY A 317 -3.25 1.92 24.32
CA GLY A 317 -4.57 2.37 23.87
C GLY A 317 -4.85 2.07 22.39
N ALA A 318 -3.86 1.54 21.66
CA ALA A 318 -4.00 1.24 20.26
C ALA A 318 -4.49 -0.19 20.01
N PHE A 319 -5.12 -0.39 18.87
CA PHE A 319 -5.31 -1.71 18.28
C PHE A 319 -4.63 -1.76 16.90
N ILE A 320 -4.25 -2.97 16.48
CA ILE A 320 -3.66 -3.19 15.16
C ILE A 320 -4.76 -3.66 14.22
N TYR A 321 -4.91 -2.96 13.12
CA TYR A 321 -5.87 -3.22 12.09
C TYR A 321 -5.14 -3.73 10.84
N ASP A 322 -5.12 -5.06 10.68
CA ASP A 322 -4.52 -5.70 9.52
C ASP A 322 -5.51 -5.65 8.35
N THR A 323 -5.05 -5.15 7.21
CA THR A 323 -5.80 -5.18 5.96
C THR A 323 -5.11 -6.09 4.96
N TYR A 324 -5.89 -6.92 4.31
CA TYR A 324 -5.43 -7.73 3.19
C TYR A 324 -6.03 -7.20 1.90
N GLY A 325 -5.18 -6.94 0.91
CA GLY A 325 -5.60 -6.39 -0.37
C GLY A 325 -4.44 -6.21 -1.33
N SER A 326 -4.74 -5.68 -2.49
CA SER A 326 -3.76 -5.33 -3.52
C SER A 326 -4.16 -4.04 -4.23
N SER A 327 -3.25 -3.51 -5.04
CA SER A 327 -3.53 -2.35 -5.87
C SER A 327 -4.68 -2.58 -6.85
N GLU A 328 -4.89 -3.83 -7.26
CA GLU A 328 -5.93 -4.24 -8.21
C GLU A 328 -7.29 -4.47 -7.56
N SER A 329 -7.31 -4.78 -6.27
CA SER A 329 -8.52 -5.21 -5.58
C SER A 329 -9.08 -4.21 -4.57
N GLY A 330 -8.26 -3.26 -4.11
CA GLY A 330 -8.57 -2.58 -2.87
C GLY A 330 -8.48 -3.54 -1.67
N THR A 331 -9.26 -3.30 -0.64
CA THR A 331 -9.27 -4.13 0.58
C THR A 331 -10.18 -5.34 0.40
N PHE A 332 -9.61 -6.54 0.49
CA PHE A 332 -10.35 -7.82 0.48
C PHE A 332 -10.92 -8.19 1.83
N ALA A 333 -10.06 -8.11 2.83
CA ALA A 333 -10.33 -8.67 4.13
C ALA A 333 -9.60 -7.89 5.22
N LYS A 334 -10.04 -8.07 6.46
CA LYS A 334 -9.51 -7.34 7.61
C LYS A 334 -9.49 -8.20 8.86
N ALA A 335 -8.51 -7.95 9.72
CA ALA A 335 -8.44 -8.52 11.07
C ALA A 335 -8.04 -7.44 12.07
N THR A 336 -8.51 -7.56 13.30
CA THR A 336 -8.19 -6.62 14.37
C THR A 336 -7.51 -7.38 15.50
N SER A 337 -6.32 -6.92 15.90
CA SER A 337 -5.59 -7.41 17.06
C SER A 337 -5.62 -6.35 18.17
N GLY A 338 -5.84 -6.78 19.39
CA GLY A 338 -5.83 -5.92 20.59
C GLY A 338 -5.20 -6.64 21.76
N THR A 339 -5.05 -5.97 22.90
CA THR A 339 -4.49 -6.55 24.12
C THR A 339 -5.26 -7.82 24.50
N GLY A 340 -4.58 -8.98 24.48
CA GLY A 340 -5.16 -10.28 24.82
C GLY A 340 -5.98 -10.94 23.71
N ASN A 341 -6.05 -10.37 22.52
CA ASN A 341 -6.73 -10.96 21.36
C ASN A 341 -5.91 -10.74 20.09
N THR A 342 -5.10 -11.72 19.74
CA THR A 342 -4.35 -11.73 18.48
C THR A 342 -4.92 -12.83 17.58
N PRO A 343 -5.62 -12.49 16.49
CA PRO A 343 -6.14 -13.49 15.55
C PRO A 343 -5.02 -14.36 14.97
N THR A 344 -5.38 -15.57 14.54
CA THR A 344 -4.47 -16.44 13.79
C THR A 344 -3.95 -15.69 12.57
N GLN A 345 -2.65 -15.74 12.36
CA GLN A 345 -2.00 -15.07 11.23
C GLN A 345 -2.59 -15.56 9.90
N GLY A 346 -2.80 -14.61 8.96
CA GLY A 346 -3.41 -14.89 7.67
C GLY A 346 -4.92 -15.14 7.71
N ARG A 347 -5.57 -15.08 8.88
CA ARG A 347 -7.01 -15.26 9.02
C ARG A 347 -7.73 -13.92 9.12
N PHE A 348 -8.70 -13.71 8.23
CA PHE A 348 -9.38 -12.43 8.07
C PHE A 348 -10.89 -12.61 7.98
N ALA A 349 -11.65 -11.65 8.50
CA ALA A 349 -13.05 -11.49 8.15
C ALA A 349 -13.16 -11.01 6.70
N PRO A 350 -13.99 -11.66 5.84
CA PRO A 350 -14.15 -11.22 4.45
C PRO A 350 -14.76 -9.81 4.40
N GLY A 351 -14.20 -8.98 3.51
CA GLY A 351 -14.81 -7.72 3.14
C GLY A 351 -16.05 -7.92 2.27
N LYS A 352 -16.77 -6.82 2.00
CA LYS A 352 -17.90 -6.85 1.07
C LYS A 352 -17.42 -7.36 -0.30
N ASP A 353 -18.18 -8.29 -0.89
CA ASP A 353 -17.94 -8.87 -2.21
C ASP A 353 -16.62 -9.70 -2.32
N ALA A 354 -15.94 -10.00 -1.20
CA ALA A 354 -14.77 -10.87 -1.15
C ALA A 354 -15.22 -12.32 -1.04
N ILE A 355 -14.70 -13.20 -1.92
CA ILE A 355 -15.01 -14.61 -2.00
C ILE A 355 -13.74 -15.43 -2.31
N VAL A 356 -13.82 -16.74 -2.08
CA VAL A 356 -12.82 -17.70 -2.57
C VAL A 356 -13.47 -18.52 -3.68
N LEU A 357 -12.84 -18.55 -4.86
CA LEU A 357 -13.32 -19.29 -6.04
C LEU A 357 -12.51 -20.57 -6.22
N GLY A 358 -13.20 -21.68 -6.41
CA GLY A 358 -12.61 -22.94 -6.86
C GLY A 358 -12.12 -22.87 -8.33
N ASP A 359 -11.55 -23.96 -8.82
CA ASP A 359 -11.08 -24.05 -10.21
C ASP A 359 -12.24 -23.98 -11.22
N ASP A 360 -13.46 -24.34 -10.80
CA ASP A 360 -14.70 -24.23 -11.55
C ASP A 360 -15.31 -22.81 -11.54
N LEU A 361 -14.60 -21.84 -10.99
CA LEU A 361 -15.02 -20.45 -10.79
C LEU A 361 -16.30 -20.29 -9.93
N ARG A 362 -16.60 -21.28 -9.08
CA ARG A 362 -17.70 -21.23 -8.11
C ARG A 362 -17.19 -20.92 -6.72
N PRO A 363 -18.01 -20.27 -5.87
CA PRO A 363 -17.64 -20.01 -4.48
C PRO A 363 -17.34 -21.30 -3.71
N VAL A 364 -16.21 -21.32 -2.99
CA VAL A 364 -15.83 -22.41 -2.10
C VAL A 364 -16.72 -22.38 -0.86
N ALA A 365 -17.30 -23.53 -0.49
CA ALA A 365 -18.16 -23.64 0.69
C ALA A 365 -17.34 -23.51 1.99
N ALA A 366 -17.90 -22.83 2.98
CA ALA A 366 -17.29 -22.68 4.30
C ALA A 366 -17.06 -24.06 4.97
N GLY A 367 -15.89 -24.24 5.57
CA GLY A 367 -15.49 -25.47 6.27
C GLY A 367 -15.23 -26.68 5.37
N SER A 368 -15.21 -26.51 4.03
CA SER A 368 -14.98 -27.63 3.08
C SER A 368 -13.52 -28.08 3.03
N GLY A 369 -12.57 -27.25 3.47
CA GLY A 369 -11.14 -27.49 3.32
C GLY A 369 -10.61 -27.34 1.88
N VAL A 370 -11.48 -26.97 0.92
CA VAL A 370 -11.09 -26.76 -0.48
C VAL A 370 -10.27 -25.49 -0.57
N ILE A 371 -9.08 -25.59 -1.21
CA ILE A 371 -8.23 -24.45 -1.53
C ILE A 371 -8.73 -23.86 -2.85
N GLY A 372 -9.01 -22.56 -2.85
CA GLY A 372 -9.38 -21.81 -4.03
C GLY A 372 -8.53 -20.54 -4.19
N ARG A 373 -8.91 -19.70 -5.14
CA ARG A 373 -8.27 -18.40 -5.39
C ARG A 373 -9.11 -17.27 -4.77
N LEU A 374 -8.43 -16.37 -4.08
CA LEU A 374 -9.07 -15.19 -3.52
C LEU A 374 -9.57 -14.28 -4.64
N ALA A 375 -10.83 -13.88 -4.58
CA ALA A 375 -11.49 -13.07 -5.58
C ALA A 375 -12.40 -12.01 -4.94
N ARG A 376 -12.67 -10.95 -5.66
CA ARG A 376 -13.61 -9.89 -5.29
C ARG A 376 -14.40 -9.43 -6.50
N GLY A 377 -15.71 -9.26 -6.33
CA GLY A 377 -16.60 -8.67 -7.31
C GLY A 377 -16.93 -7.20 -7.02
N GLY A 378 -17.83 -6.63 -7.81
CA GLY A 378 -18.35 -5.27 -7.58
C GLY A 378 -17.39 -4.16 -7.97
N ALA A 379 -17.11 -3.23 -7.05
CA ALA A 379 -16.20 -2.12 -7.29
C ALA A 379 -14.74 -2.64 -7.35
N VAL A 380 -14.25 -2.91 -8.54
CA VAL A 380 -12.90 -3.43 -8.83
C VAL A 380 -12.24 -2.57 -9.91
N ALA A 381 -10.91 -2.63 -10.01
CA ALA A 381 -10.17 -1.93 -11.05
C ALA A 381 -10.70 -2.27 -12.46
N LEU A 382 -10.55 -1.33 -13.38
CA LEU A 382 -10.94 -1.52 -14.79
C LEU A 382 -10.05 -2.55 -15.49
N GLY A 383 -8.79 -2.68 -15.04
CA GLY A 383 -7.77 -3.52 -15.62
C GLY A 383 -6.39 -2.88 -15.51
N TYR A 384 -5.49 -3.34 -16.37
CA TYR A 384 -4.16 -2.77 -16.52
C TYR A 384 -4.10 -1.86 -17.75
N TYR A 385 -3.49 -0.71 -17.60
CA TYR A 385 -3.25 0.22 -18.70
C TYR A 385 -2.31 -0.43 -19.73
N ASN A 386 -2.63 -0.30 -21.02
CA ASN A 386 -1.88 -0.87 -22.15
C ASN A 386 -1.60 -2.39 -22.07
N ASP A 387 -2.33 -3.17 -21.22
CA ASP A 387 -2.17 -4.63 -21.12
C ASP A 387 -3.53 -5.36 -21.12
N PRO A 388 -4.20 -5.46 -22.29
CA PRO A 388 -5.52 -6.09 -22.41
C PRO A 388 -5.50 -7.60 -22.09
N ASP A 389 -4.42 -8.31 -22.44
CA ASP A 389 -4.31 -9.75 -22.23
C ASP A 389 -4.23 -10.08 -20.72
N LYS A 390 -3.38 -9.34 -20.00
CA LYS A 390 -3.29 -9.48 -18.55
C LYS A 390 -4.59 -9.02 -17.86
N THR A 391 -5.24 -7.99 -18.40
CA THR A 391 -6.55 -7.54 -17.93
C THR A 391 -7.59 -8.65 -18.04
N ALA A 392 -7.72 -9.28 -19.19
CA ALA A 392 -8.68 -10.36 -19.43
C ALA A 392 -8.49 -11.54 -18.46
N THR A 393 -7.22 -11.90 -18.18
CA THR A 393 -6.90 -13.03 -17.29
C THR A 393 -7.07 -12.70 -15.81
N THR A 394 -6.87 -11.44 -15.40
CA THR A 394 -6.94 -11.02 -14.00
C THR A 394 -8.34 -10.56 -13.61
N PHE A 395 -9.08 -9.99 -14.55
CA PHE A 395 -10.41 -9.41 -14.32
C PHE A 395 -11.51 -10.13 -15.15
N PRO A 396 -11.74 -11.43 -14.93
CA PRO A 396 -12.79 -12.16 -15.64
C PRO A 396 -14.17 -11.63 -15.30
N VAL A 397 -15.11 -11.80 -16.25
CA VAL A 397 -16.54 -11.58 -16.02
C VAL A 397 -17.18 -12.95 -15.76
N ILE A 398 -17.76 -13.15 -14.58
CA ILE A 398 -18.41 -14.37 -14.14
C ILE A 398 -19.88 -14.03 -13.88
N ASP A 399 -20.79 -14.67 -14.55
CA ASP A 399 -22.26 -14.43 -14.46
C ASP A 399 -22.64 -12.94 -14.59
N GLY A 400 -21.98 -12.23 -15.50
CA GLY A 400 -22.22 -10.81 -15.76
C GLY A 400 -21.59 -9.83 -14.76
N VAL A 401 -20.90 -10.33 -13.73
CA VAL A 401 -20.18 -9.53 -12.74
C VAL A 401 -18.69 -9.59 -13.01
N ARG A 402 -18.02 -8.44 -13.00
CA ARG A 402 -16.55 -8.39 -13.09
C ARG A 402 -15.94 -8.73 -11.73
N PHE A 403 -14.99 -9.65 -11.75
CA PHE A 403 -14.19 -10.02 -10.58
C PHE A 403 -12.73 -9.70 -10.82
N ILE A 404 -12.01 -9.30 -9.77
CA ILE A 404 -10.57 -9.50 -9.67
C ILE A 404 -10.33 -10.89 -9.08
N VAL A 405 -9.60 -11.74 -9.78
CA VAL A 405 -9.14 -13.03 -9.27
C VAL A 405 -7.64 -12.93 -9.07
N THR A 406 -7.21 -12.95 -7.81
CA THR A 406 -5.79 -12.82 -7.47
C THR A 406 -5.03 -14.13 -7.68
N GLY A 407 -3.70 -14.06 -7.64
CA GLY A 407 -2.86 -15.25 -7.56
C GLY A 407 -2.75 -15.84 -6.15
N ASP A 408 -3.50 -15.30 -5.18
CA ASP A 408 -3.42 -15.72 -3.79
C ASP A 408 -4.40 -16.87 -3.54
N HIS A 409 -3.90 -17.93 -2.92
CA HIS A 409 -4.69 -19.09 -2.51
C HIS A 409 -5.27 -18.87 -1.11
N ALA A 410 -6.47 -19.38 -0.88
CA ALA A 410 -7.16 -19.26 0.39
C ALA A 410 -8.13 -20.43 0.61
N THR A 411 -8.52 -20.66 1.88
CA THR A 411 -9.65 -21.48 2.28
C THR A 411 -10.73 -20.64 2.94
N VAL A 412 -11.96 -21.16 2.99
CA VAL A 412 -13.04 -20.56 3.76
C VAL A 412 -13.27 -21.44 4.99
N GLU A 413 -13.02 -20.88 6.16
CA GLU A 413 -13.17 -21.58 7.43
C GLU A 413 -14.65 -21.79 7.80
N ALA A 414 -14.93 -22.70 8.74
CA ALA A 414 -16.31 -23.04 9.13
C ALA A 414 -17.12 -21.85 9.67
N ASP A 415 -16.46 -20.85 10.23
CA ASP A 415 -17.07 -19.61 10.72
C ASP A 415 -17.19 -18.51 9.62
N GLY A 416 -16.85 -18.84 8.37
CA GLY A 416 -16.90 -17.93 7.23
C GLY A 416 -15.69 -16.99 7.10
N THR A 417 -14.71 -17.06 8.00
CA THR A 417 -13.46 -16.30 7.82
C THR A 417 -12.62 -16.90 6.69
N ILE A 418 -11.80 -16.07 6.07
CA ILE A 418 -10.88 -16.49 5.01
C ILE A 418 -9.48 -16.68 5.61
N GLN A 419 -8.92 -17.89 5.42
CA GLN A 419 -7.51 -18.15 5.71
C GLN A 419 -6.72 -17.99 4.43
N VAL A 420 -5.92 -16.93 4.34
CA VAL A 420 -5.00 -16.71 3.22
C VAL A 420 -3.77 -17.59 3.41
N LEU A 421 -3.44 -18.35 2.36
CA LEU A 421 -2.32 -19.29 2.36
C LEU A 421 -1.07 -18.71 1.69
N GLY A 422 -1.23 -17.63 0.91
CA GLY A 422 -0.14 -16.99 0.16
C GLY A 422 -0.28 -17.14 -1.35
N ARG A 423 0.73 -16.65 -2.09
CA ARG A 423 0.71 -16.68 -3.55
C ARG A 423 0.99 -18.06 -4.11
N GLY A 424 0.18 -18.50 -5.04
CA GLY A 424 0.35 -19.78 -5.73
C GLY A 424 1.70 -19.91 -6.45
N THR A 425 2.28 -18.80 -6.93
CA THR A 425 3.61 -18.75 -7.56
C THR A 425 4.78 -18.93 -6.58
N ALA A 426 4.56 -18.75 -5.29
CA ALA A 426 5.54 -18.99 -4.24
C ALA A 426 5.31 -20.36 -3.55
N CYS A 427 4.24 -21.07 -3.91
CA CYS A 427 3.93 -22.38 -3.35
C CYS A 427 5.02 -23.39 -3.69
N ILE A 428 5.54 -24.06 -2.66
CA ILE A 428 6.59 -25.08 -2.76
C ILE A 428 5.91 -26.44 -2.95
N ASN A 429 6.29 -27.19 -4.00
CA ASN A 429 5.74 -28.50 -4.26
C ASN A 429 6.71 -29.57 -3.79
N THR A 430 6.50 -30.09 -2.58
CA THR A 430 7.39 -31.06 -1.95
C THR A 430 6.72 -32.42 -1.82
N GLY A 431 7.17 -33.42 -2.57
CA GLY A 431 6.64 -34.78 -2.51
C GLY A 431 5.16 -34.93 -2.86
N GLY A 432 4.64 -34.04 -3.71
CA GLY A 432 3.22 -33.98 -4.09
C GLY A 432 2.34 -33.13 -3.16
N GLU A 433 2.90 -32.64 -2.06
CA GLU A 433 2.23 -31.75 -1.12
C GLU A 433 2.56 -30.29 -1.42
N LYS A 434 1.62 -29.39 -1.14
CA LYS A 434 1.79 -27.94 -1.30
C LYS A 434 2.14 -27.28 0.04
N VAL A 435 3.24 -26.53 0.06
CA VAL A 435 3.68 -25.74 1.21
C VAL A 435 3.70 -24.28 0.83
N TYR A 436 3.01 -23.45 1.60
CA TYR A 436 3.00 -22.01 1.40
C TYR A 436 4.03 -21.37 2.33
N PRO A 437 4.99 -20.60 1.78
CA PRO A 437 6.03 -19.95 2.58
C PRO A 437 5.50 -19.18 3.77
N ASP A 438 4.44 -18.39 3.58
CA ASP A 438 3.89 -17.49 4.60
C ASP A 438 3.48 -18.22 5.89
N GLU A 439 2.96 -19.45 5.81
CA GLU A 439 2.57 -20.22 7.01
C GLU A 439 3.79 -20.74 7.78
N VAL A 440 4.85 -21.10 7.07
CA VAL A 440 6.09 -21.60 7.68
C VAL A 440 6.90 -20.44 8.26
N GLU A 441 6.99 -19.33 7.54
CA GLU A 441 7.61 -18.09 8.01
C GLU A 441 6.92 -17.58 9.29
N ALA A 442 5.59 -17.67 9.32
CA ALA A 442 4.82 -17.33 10.51
C ALA A 442 5.22 -18.18 11.71
N ALA A 443 5.28 -19.50 11.53
CA ALA A 443 5.69 -20.42 12.59
C ALA A 443 7.11 -20.15 13.08
N LEU A 444 8.07 -19.94 12.16
CA LEU A 444 9.45 -19.60 12.49
C LEU A 444 9.55 -18.31 13.33
N LYS A 445 8.82 -17.27 12.95
CA LYS A 445 8.86 -15.96 13.62
C LYS A 445 8.21 -15.93 15.00
N THR A 446 7.47 -16.95 15.39
CA THR A 446 7.00 -17.09 16.77
C THR A 446 8.07 -17.57 17.75
N HIS A 447 9.21 -18.02 17.25
CA HIS A 447 10.34 -18.37 18.11
C HIS A 447 11.06 -17.11 18.59
N THR A 448 11.34 -17.00 19.89
CA THR A 448 11.90 -15.78 20.52
C THR A 448 13.24 -15.33 19.95
N GLU A 449 14.08 -16.28 19.53
CA GLU A 449 15.39 -16.01 18.94
C GLU A 449 15.34 -15.66 17.44
N VAL A 450 14.21 -15.88 16.75
CA VAL A 450 14.06 -15.55 15.33
C VAL A 450 13.55 -14.14 15.17
N ALA A 451 14.34 -13.26 14.57
CA ALA A 451 14.00 -11.88 14.31
C ALA A 451 13.25 -11.71 12.97
N ASP A 452 13.63 -12.47 11.93
CA ASP A 452 12.93 -12.52 10.63
C ASP A 452 13.19 -13.87 9.95
N ALA A 453 12.35 -14.24 8.99
CA ALA A 453 12.48 -15.49 8.25
C ALA A 453 11.93 -15.33 6.83
N MET A 454 12.54 -16.08 5.89
CA MET A 454 12.04 -16.24 4.52
C MET A 454 12.17 -17.71 4.12
N VAL A 455 11.10 -18.27 3.53
CA VAL A 455 11.01 -19.69 3.19
C VAL A 455 10.86 -19.85 1.68
N VAL A 456 11.64 -20.76 1.11
CA VAL A 456 11.65 -21.03 -0.34
C VAL A 456 11.74 -22.51 -0.65
N GLY A 457 11.27 -22.88 -1.85
CA GLY A 457 11.54 -24.19 -2.45
C GLY A 457 12.89 -24.20 -3.14
N VAL A 458 13.70 -25.20 -2.83
CA VAL A 458 14.97 -25.47 -3.53
C VAL A 458 14.83 -26.82 -4.24
N PRO A 459 15.33 -26.98 -5.47
CA PRO A 459 15.22 -28.24 -6.20
C PRO A 459 15.73 -29.43 -5.39
N ASP A 460 15.00 -30.55 -5.44
CA ASP A 460 15.29 -31.79 -4.71
C ASP A 460 14.96 -32.99 -5.60
N GLU A 461 15.92 -33.91 -5.80
CA GLU A 461 15.77 -35.07 -6.68
C GLU A 461 14.64 -36.01 -6.25
N ARG A 462 14.37 -36.12 -4.96
CA ARG A 462 13.37 -37.04 -4.41
C ARG A 462 11.98 -36.43 -4.30
N PHE A 463 11.92 -35.13 -3.94
CA PHE A 463 10.67 -34.47 -3.59
C PHE A 463 10.22 -33.43 -4.61
N GLY A 464 10.99 -33.21 -5.70
CA GLY A 464 10.79 -32.11 -6.64
C GLY A 464 11.35 -30.81 -6.08
N GLU A 465 10.81 -30.34 -4.96
CA GLU A 465 11.36 -29.25 -4.16
C GLU A 465 11.42 -29.65 -2.69
N ARG A 466 12.39 -29.11 -1.97
CA ARG A 466 12.47 -29.17 -0.50
C ARG A 466 12.29 -27.79 0.10
N VAL A 467 11.65 -27.74 1.25
CA VAL A 467 11.44 -26.51 2.01
C VAL A 467 12.74 -26.11 2.67
N VAL A 468 13.21 -24.89 2.42
CA VAL A 468 14.42 -24.29 3.02
C VAL A 468 14.06 -22.95 3.63
N ALA A 469 14.59 -22.67 4.83
CA ALA A 469 14.40 -21.39 5.51
C ALA A 469 15.70 -20.61 5.61
N LEU A 470 15.65 -19.32 5.32
CA LEU A 470 16.66 -18.32 5.68
C LEU A 470 16.15 -17.59 6.91
N VAL A 471 16.91 -17.57 8.01
CA VAL A 471 16.46 -16.97 9.28
C VAL A 471 17.45 -15.93 9.78
N VAL A 472 16.94 -14.80 10.24
CA VAL A 472 17.70 -13.81 10.99
C VAL A 472 17.54 -14.16 12.47
N VAL A 473 18.65 -14.55 13.13
CA VAL A 473 18.64 -14.97 14.53
C VAL A 473 19.36 -13.97 15.42
N ARG A 474 18.79 -13.68 16.60
CA ARG A 474 19.33 -12.68 17.54
C ARG A 474 20.69 -13.08 18.10
N GLY A 475 20.92 -14.37 18.32
CA GLY A 475 22.16 -14.93 18.84
C GLY A 475 23.19 -15.33 17.78
N GLY A 476 22.87 -15.16 16.47
CA GLY A 476 23.75 -15.53 15.34
C GLY A 476 23.74 -17.01 14.99
N GLU A 477 23.28 -17.90 15.86
CA GLU A 477 23.19 -19.36 15.62
C GLU A 477 21.73 -19.81 15.60
N VAL A 478 21.41 -20.78 14.72
CA VAL A 478 20.07 -21.34 14.63
C VAL A 478 19.74 -22.09 15.93
N PRO A 479 18.62 -21.75 16.62
CA PRO A 479 18.23 -22.43 17.85
C PRO A 479 18.04 -23.95 17.64
N ALA A 480 18.57 -24.75 18.53
CA ALA A 480 18.53 -26.21 18.43
C ALA A 480 17.10 -26.80 18.47
N ASP A 481 16.17 -26.10 19.11
CA ASP A 481 14.75 -26.48 19.23
C ASP A 481 13.85 -25.88 18.15
N LEU A 482 14.40 -25.15 17.19
CA LEU A 482 13.61 -24.44 16.16
C LEU A 482 12.79 -25.41 15.29
N ASP A 483 13.34 -26.55 14.88
CA ASP A 483 12.59 -27.57 14.11
C ASP A 483 11.40 -28.11 14.91
N GLU A 484 11.61 -28.45 16.19
CA GLU A 484 10.54 -28.93 17.06
C GLU A 484 9.48 -27.84 17.29
N HIS A 485 9.92 -26.57 17.46
CA HIS A 485 9.02 -25.42 17.60
C HIS A 485 8.11 -25.27 16.38
N VAL A 486 8.67 -25.33 15.16
CA VAL A 486 7.89 -25.23 13.91
C VAL A 486 6.94 -26.42 13.75
N ARG A 487 7.39 -27.65 14.02
CA ARG A 487 6.57 -28.88 13.90
C ARG A 487 5.38 -28.92 14.86
N ARG A 488 5.41 -28.17 15.93
CA ARG A 488 4.25 -28.01 16.84
C ARG A 488 3.15 -27.12 16.23
N GLN A 489 3.47 -26.33 15.21
CA GLN A 489 2.55 -25.32 14.64
C GLN A 489 2.10 -25.68 13.22
N VAL A 490 2.93 -26.41 12.45
CA VAL A 490 2.63 -26.82 11.09
C VAL A 490 2.84 -28.32 10.91
N ALA A 491 2.18 -28.90 9.90
CA ALA A 491 2.38 -30.31 9.58
C ALA A 491 3.83 -30.62 9.25
N GLY A 492 4.34 -31.79 9.68
CA GLY A 492 5.76 -32.12 9.61
C GLY A 492 6.40 -32.05 8.21
N TYR A 493 5.61 -32.25 7.14
CA TYR A 493 6.13 -32.12 5.77
C TYR A 493 6.37 -30.67 5.36
N LYS A 494 5.76 -29.71 6.06
CA LYS A 494 5.92 -28.27 5.84
C LYS A 494 7.16 -27.70 6.54
N ALA A 495 7.63 -28.36 7.60
CA ALA A 495 8.80 -27.90 8.34
C ALA A 495 10.04 -27.84 7.42
N PRO A 496 10.85 -26.76 7.50
CA PRO A 496 12.05 -26.62 6.69
C PRO A 496 13.02 -27.80 6.91
N ARG A 497 13.50 -28.40 5.81
CA ARG A 497 14.50 -29.47 5.89
C ARG A 497 15.90 -28.93 6.13
N GLN A 498 16.12 -27.69 5.79
CA GLN A 498 17.36 -26.96 6.07
C GLN A 498 17.01 -25.55 6.51
N VAL A 499 17.76 -25.05 7.49
CA VAL A 499 17.64 -23.69 8.01
C VAL A 499 19.02 -23.06 7.99
N PHE A 500 19.15 -21.92 7.35
CA PHE A 500 20.40 -21.17 7.25
C PHE A 500 20.28 -19.82 7.95
N PRO A 501 21.21 -19.49 8.86
CA PRO A 501 21.27 -18.16 9.45
C PRO A 501 21.77 -17.16 8.41
N VAL A 502 21.14 -15.98 8.38
CA VAL A 502 21.54 -14.84 7.53
C VAL A 502 21.55 -13.55 8.36
N GLU A 503 22.34 -12.56 7.94
CA GLU A 503 22.41 -11.27 8.63
C GLU A 503 21.12 -10.48 8.45
N ALA A 504 20.51 -10.55 7.27
CA ALA A 504 19.23 -9.91 6.92
C ALA A 504 18.53 -10.69 5.82
N VAL A 505 17.22 -10.60 5.74
CA VAL A 505 16.42 -11.03 4.59
C VAL A 505 16.17 -9.84 3.67
N GLU A 506 16.40 -10.05 2.37
CA GLU A 506 16.20 -8.99 1.38
C GLU A 506 14.71 -8.77 1.10
N ARG A 507 14.36 -7.50 0.99
CA ARG A 507 13.02 -7.06 0.68
C ARG A 507 13.04 -5.99 -0.39
N PHE A 508 12.02 -6.00 -1.22
CA PHE A 508 11.79 -4.90 -2.15
C PHE A 508 11.57 -3.59 -1.38
N PRO A 509 11.76 -2.44 -2.03
CA PRO A 509 11.49 -1.12 -1.44
C PRO A 509 10.07 -0.95 -0.88
N SER A 510 9.14 -1.76 -1.35
CA SER A 510 7.77 -1.84 -0.86
C SER A 510 7.62 -2.60 0.48
N GLY A 511 8.70 -3.14 1.05
CA GLY A 511 8.69 -4.02 2.21
C GLY A 511 8.32 -5.48 1.88
N LYS A 512 7.95 -5.78 0.64
CA LYS A 512 7.62 -7.16 0.22
C LYS A 512 8.86 -8.04 0.16
N PRO A 513 8.75 -9.35 0.52
CA PRO A 513 9.86 -10.30 0.42
C PRO A 513 10.40 -10.43 -1.00
N ASP A 514 11.72 -10.50 -1.15
CA ASP A 514 12.38 -10.88 -2.40
C ASP A 514 12.63 -12.39 -2.43
N TYR A 515 11.63 -13.14 -2.83
CA TYR A 515 11.72 -14.60 -2.92
C TYR A 515 12.68 -15.08 -4.03
N ALA A 516 13.01 -14.25 -5.02
CA ALA A 516 14.00 -14.59 -6.04
C ALA A 516 15.40 -14.62 -5.41
N TRP A 517 15.78 -13.53 -4.73
CA TRP A 517 17.02 -13.48 -3.96
C TRP A 517 17.12 -14.64 -2.94
N ALA A 518 16.05 -14.89 -2.18
CA ALA A 518 16.03 -15.95 -1.18
C ALA A 518 16.24 -17.34 -1.78
N ARG A 519 15.64 -17.61 -2.94
CA ARG A 519 15.79 -18.90 -3.65
C ARG A 519 17.21 -19.08 -4.17
N ASP A 520 17.80 -18.05 -4.75
CA ASP A 520 19.18 -18.09 -5.27
C ASP A 520 20.17 -18.32 -4.13
N LEU A 521 20.05 -17.59 -3.02
CA LEU A 521 20.90 -17.76 -1.84
C LEU A 521 20.71 -19.14 -1.19
N ALA A 522 19.45 -19.56 -0.96
CA ALA A 522 19.17 -20.86 -0.38
C ALA A 522 19.69 -22.01 -1.24
N SER A 523 19.60 -21.91 -2.56
CA SER A 523 20.13 -22.90 -3.51
C SER A 523 21.66 -22.99 -3.42
N SER A 524 22.36 -21.86 -3.32
CA SER A 524 23.82 -21.80 -3.15
C SER A 524 24.24 -22.44 -1.82
N LEU A 525 23.62 -22.02 -0.69
CA LEU A 525 23.93 -22.54 0.64
C LEU A 525 23.62 -24.06 0.75
N ALA A 526 22.53 -24.50 0.12
CA ALA A 526 22.15 -25.91 0.11
C ALA A 526 23.11 -26.79 -0.71
N ALA A 527 23.73 -26.24 -1.76
CA ALA A 527 24.74 -26.92 -2.56
C ALA A 527 26.11 -27.03 -1.82
N ASP A 528 26.47 -25.98 -1.07
CA ASP A 528 27.73 -25.97 -0.28
C ASP A 528 27.62 -26.86 0.96
N GLY A 529 26.46 -27.00 1.58
CA GLY A 529 26.23 -27.90 2.72
C GLY A 529 26.07 -29.38 2.34
N ALA A 530 26.05 -29.70 1.03
CA ALA A 530 26.03 -31.07 0.51
C ALA A 530 27.44 -31.59 0.17
N ARG A 531 28.48 -30.78 0.31
CA ARG A 531 29.90 -31.16 0.21
C ARG A 531 30.46 -31.37 1.61
#